data_327e6f5278c7823b1bb24310c98ced91
#
_entry.id   327e6f5278c7823b1bb24310c98ced91
#
_cell.length_a   1.000
_cell.length_b   1.000
_cell.length_c   1.000
_cell.angle_alpha   90.00
_cell.angle_beta   90.00
_cell.angle_gamma   90.00
#
_symmetry.space_group_name_H-M   'P 1'
#
loop_
_entity.id
_entity.type
_entity.pdbx_description
1 polymer ?
#
loop_
_entity_poly.entity_id
_entity_poly.type
_entity_poly.pdbx_seq_one_letter_code
_entity_poly.pdbx_strand_id
1 'polypeptide(L)'
;ELHARATEQKQELEAYRNRSLHELDVANEIRSRILATPCMERMGIAYHVAPATILGGDLVLAGTTPAGLLHVFLGDFTGHGLSSAIGALPLADVFYRMTERGHALQDILQEINRKLNHTMPVGLFCAASAIEIDPVRCRISVWNGGLPPVLMVNASVGVRLQWASQHPPLGVLGEREFHSNLEEYDIEAGDRIMLYTDGVIEARSPSGELFGEARVHDCVQQ
;
A
#
# COMPACT_ATOMS: atom_id res chain seq x y z
N GLU A 1 2.79 17.88 -50.19
CA GLU A 1 2.72 18.80 -49.02
C GLU A 1 1.99 18.16 -47.84
N LEU A 2 0.79 17.59 -48.00
CA LEU A 2 0.02 16.91 -46.94
C LEU A 2 0.77 15.73 -46.32
N HIS A 3 1.44 14.92 -47.13
CA HIS A 3 2.22 13.77 -46.64
C HIS A 3 3.45 14.20 -45.81
N ALA A 4 4.12 15.26 -46.22
CA ALA A 4 5.26 15.80 -45.50
C ALA A 4 4.84 16.35 -44.11
N ARG A 5 3.75 17.13 -44.03
CA ARG A 5 3.19 17.62 -42.78
C ARG A 5 2.74 16.50 -41.85
N ALA A 6 2.10 15.46 -42.36
CA ALA A 6 1.70 14.31 -41.54
C ALA A 6 2.90 13.56 -40.98
N THR A 7 3.99 13.43 -41.75
CA THR A 7 5.24 12.81 -41.27
C THR A 7 5.92 13.64 -40.20
N GLU A 8 5.97 14.96 -40.36
CA GLU A 8 6.54 15.89 -39.39
C GLU A 8 5.76 15.85 -38.06
N GLN A 9 4.42 15.95 -38.12
CA GLN A 9 3.57 15.83 -36.93
C GLN A 9 3.71 14.49 -36.22
N LYS A 10 3.87 13.39 -36.96
CA LYS A 10 4.11 12.07 -36.37
C LYS A 10 5.44 12.03 -35.64
N GLN A 11 6.51 12.59 -36.22
CA GLN A 11 7.82 12.65 -35.57
C GLN A 11 7.82 13.51 -34.31
N GLU A 12 7.15 14.67 -34.37
CA GLU A 12 6.99 15.52 -33.17
C GLU A 12 6.21 14.80 -32.05
N LEU A 13 5.13 14.12 -32.39
CA LEU A 13 4.34 13.34 -31.43
C LEU A 13 5.14 12.19 -30.81
N GLU A 14 5.92 11.48 -31.64
CA GLU A 14 6.81 10.41 -31.15
C GLU A 14 7.91 10.98 -30.23
N ALA A 15 8.50 12.09 -30.59
CA ALA A 15 9.50 12.76 -29.75
C ALA A 15 8.92 13.23 -28.40
N TYR A 16 7.72 13.83 -28.43
CA TYR A 16 7.00 14.22 -27.21
C TYR A 16 6.67 13.02 -26.33
N ARG A 17 6.11 11.96 -26.93
CA ARG A 17 5.80 10.72 -26.22
C ARG A 17 7.04 10.09 -25.55
N ASN A 18 8.15 10.02 -26.27
CA ASN A 18 9.40 9.46 -25.77
C ASN A 18 9.95 10.27 -24.59
N ARG A 19 9.86 11.60 -24.66
CA ARG A 19 10.25 12.48 -23.55
C ARG A 19 9.37 12.25 -22.32
N SER A 20 8.05 12.22 -22.50
CA SER A 20 7.11 11.97 -21.39
C SER A 20 7.32 10.60 -20.75
N LEU A 21 7.61 9.56 -21.53
CA LEU A 21 7.94 8.23 -20.99
C LEU A 21 9.23 8.26 -20.17
N HIS A 22 10.25 8.94 -20.65
CA HIS A 22 11.51 9.08 -19.90
C HIS A 22 11.32 9.84 -18.57
N GLU A 23 10.51 10.91 -18.54
CA GLU A 23 10.18 11.64 -17.32
C GLU A 23 9.43 10.75 -16.30
N LEU A 24 8.51 9.90 -16.78
CA LEU A 24 7.80 8.93 -15.94
C LEU A 24 8.73 7.85 -15.41
N ASP A 25 9.67 7.36 -16.20
CA ASP A 25 10.65 6.36 -15.77
C ASP A 25 11.55 6.92 -14.65
N VAL A 26 12.03 8.18 -14.80
CA VAL A 26 12.82 8.86 -13.76
C VAL A 26 12.00 9.04 -12.48
N ALA A 27 10.74 9.46 -12.60
CA ALA A 27 9.85 9.61 -11.44
C ALA A 27 9.61 8.28 -10.72
N ASN A 28 9.46 7.18 -11.48
CA ASN A 28 9.31 5.84 -10.91
C ASN A 28 10.58 5.34 -10.23
N GLU A 29 11.76 5.64 -10.77
CA GLU A 29 13.03 5.30 -10.13
C GLU A 29 13.20 6.03 -8.79
N ILE A 30 12.90 7.33 -8.75
CA ILE A 30 12.93 8.13 -7.51
C ILE A 30 11.95 7.57 -6.50
N ARG A 31 10.70 7.32 -6.91
CA ARG A 31 9.68 6.72 -6.06
C ARG A 31 10.13 5.38 -5.49
N SER A 32 10.63 4.48 -6.34
CA SER A 32 11.09 3.15 -5.92
C SER A 32 12.22 3.21 -4.89
N ARG A 33 13.12 4.18 -5.00
CA ARG A 33 14.19 4.39 -4.01
C ARG A 33 13.66 4.89 -2.67
N ILE A 34 12.67 5.77 -2.68
CA ILE A 34 12.06 6.34 -1.46
C ILE A 34 11.18 5.31 -0.75
N LEU A 35 10.44 4.52 -1.51
CA LEU A 35 9.56 3.47 -0.98
C LEU A 35 10.31 2.17 -0.65
N ALA A 36 11.59 2.06 -1.04
CA ALA A 36 12.39 0.88 -0.74
C ALA A 36 12.53 0.70 0.77
N THR A 37 11.99 -0.39 1.28
CA THR A 37 12.25 -0.83 2.65
C THR A 37 13.44 -1.79 2.63
N PRO A 38 14.61 -1.37 3.11
CA PRO A 38 15.76 -2.28 3.18
C PRO A 38 15.45 -3.42 4.15
N CYS A 39 15.75 -4.64 3.74
CA CYS A 39 15.72 -5.82 4.62
C CYS A 39 14.33 -6.32 5.07
N MET A 40 13.27 -6.14 4.29
CA MET A 40 11.95 -6.74 4.59
C MET A 40 12.03 -8.24 4.88
N GLU A 41 12.84 -8.98 4.13
CA GLU A 41 13.07 -10.42 4.34
C GLU A 41 13.63 -10.73 5.74
N ARG A 42 14.51 -9.86 6.28
CA ARG A 42 15.04 -10.02 7.64
C ARG A 42 13.99 -9.77 8.72
N MET A 43 12.94 -9.03 8.39
CA MET A 43 11.79 -8.79 9.25
C MET A 43 10.75 -9.91 9.12
N GLY A 44 11.00 -10.94 8.30
CA GLY A 44 10.04 -12.01 8.03
C GLY A 44 8.91 -11.60 7.08
N ILE A 45 9.10 -10.53 6.30
CA ILE A 45 8.10 -10.01 5.36
C ILE A 45 8.45 -10.46 3.95
N ALA A 46 7.55 -11.21 3.32
CA ALA A 46 7.54 -11.44 1.89
C ALA A 46 6.50 -10.52 1.24
N TYR A 47 6.86 -9.84 0.16
CA TYR A 47 5.94 -8.95 -0.53
C TYR A 47 6.07 -9.07 -2.05
N HIS A 48 5.00 -8.74 -2.75
CA HIS A 48 4.96 -8.64 -4.20
C HIS A 48 4.13 -7.44 -4.60
N VAL A 49 4.67 -6.60 -5.50
CA VAL A 49 3.96 -5.46 -6.08
C VAL A 49 4.03 -5.58 -7.59
N ALA A 50 2.87 -5.67 -8.23
CA ALA A 50 2.72 -5.74 -9.69
C ALA A 50 1.92 -4.53 -10.18
N PRO A 51 2.59 -3.40 -10.50
CA PRO A 51 1.89 -2.20 -10.91
C PRO A 51 1.21 -2.39 -12.27
N ALA A 52 -0.06 -1.99 -12.38
CA ALA A 52 -0.81 -2.02 -13.64
C ALA A 52 -0.30 -1.00 -14.69
N THR A 53 0.41 0.03 -14.24
CA THR A 53 1.00 1.09 -15.08
C THR A 53 2.42 1.38 -14.63
N ILE A 54 3.17 2.20 -15.37
CA ILE A 54 4.55 2.62 -15.03
C ILE A 54 4.63 3.21 -13.61
N LEU A 55 3.58 3.93 -13.18
CA LEU A 55 3.45 4.50 -11.85
C LEU A 55 2.18 3.94 -11.20
N GLY A 56 2.35 2.93 -10.32
CA GLY A 56 1.25 2.36 -9.52
C GLY A 56 0.92 3.20 -8.28
N GLY A 57 -0.32 3.04 -7.76
CA GLY A 57 -0.77 3.61 -6.48
C GLY A 57 -0.34 2.80 -5.27
N ASP A 58 -0.06 1.52 -5.46
CA ASP A 58 0.30 0.59 -4.39
C ASP A 58 1.66 0.91 -3.76
N LEU A 59 1.74 0.78 -2.44
CA LEU A 59 2.97 0.89 -1.68
C LEU A 59 2.97 -0.08 -0.48
N VAL A 60 4.14 -0.62 -0.20
CA VAL A 60 4.40 -1.45 0.99
C VAL A 60 5.53 -0.80 1.76
N LEU A 61 5.31 -0.50 3.03
CA LEU A 61 6.31 0.06 3.92
C LEU A 61 6.44 -0.83 5.16
N ALA A 62 7.65 -0.97 5.67
CA ALA A 62 7.88 -1.65 6.93
C ALA A 62 9.03 -0.98 7.68
N GLY A 63 8.98 -1.01 8.99
CA GLY A 63 10.00 -0.43 9.84
C GLY A 63 9.91 -0.97 11.27
N THR A 64 11.04 -0.96 11.95
CA THR A 64 11.10 -1.38 13.36
C THR A 64 11.36 -0.17 14.26
N THR A 65 10.56 -0.04 15.30
CA THR A 65 10.76 1.01 16.30
C THR A 65 11.99 0.72 17.16
N PRO A 66 12.54 1.71 17.88
CA PRO A 66 13.63 1.48 18.85
C PRO A 66 13.26 0.49 19.96
N ALA A 67 11.98 0.31 20.25
CA ALA A 67 11.47 -0.66 21.21
C ALA A 67 11.33 -2.08 20.64
N GLY A 68 11.60 -2.29 19.34
CA GLY A 68 11.51 -3.59 18.68
C GLY A 68 10.12 -3.93 18.13
N LEU A 69 9.16 -2.99 18.14
CA LEU A 69 7.86 -3.19 17.49
C LEU A 69 8.04 -3.12 15.97
N LEU A 70 7.41 -4.04 15.24
CA LEU A 70 7.41 -4.03 13.78
C LEU A 70 6.13 -3.36 13.27
N HIS A 71 6.29 -2.26 12.54
CA HIS A 71 5.21 -1.61 11.80
C HIS A 71 5.24 -2.04 10.34
N VAL A 72 4.09 -2.42 9.80
CA VAL A 72 3.91 -2.69 8.37
C VAL A 72 2.71 -1.91 7.87
N PHE A 73 2.83 -1.33 6.70
CA PHE A 73 1.80 -0.54 6.06
C PHE A 73 1.66 -0.98 4.60
N LEU A 74 0.45 -1.34 4.19
CA LEU A 74 0.04 -1.53 2.80
C LEU A 74 -0.92 -0.41 2.45
N GLY A 75 -0.67 0.29 1.36
CA GLY A 75 -1.53 1.37 0.88
C GLY A 75 -1.80 1.26 -0.61
N ASP A 76 -2.98 1.70 -1.01
CA ASP A 76 -3.41 1.84 -2.39
C ASP A 76 -4.04 3.22 -2.59
N PHE A 77 -3.39 4.06 -3.39
CA PHE A 77 -3.91 5.38 -3.75
C PHE A 77 -4.94 5.28 -4.86
N THR A 78 -6.06 5.97 -4.69
CA THR A 78 -7.07 6.11 -5.76
C THR A 78 -6.48 6.67 -7.04
N GLY A 79 -6.84 6.05 -8.15
CA GLY A 79 -6.36 6.40 -9.46
C GLY A 79 -5.00 5.78 -9.80
N HIS A 80 -4.44 6.18 -10.93
CA HIS A 80 -3.17 5.66 -11.44
C HIS A 80 -2.28 6.79 -11.98
N GLY A 81 -1.01 6.51 -12.08
CA GLY A 81 -0.05 7.45 -12.68
C GLY A 81 0.58 8.39 -11.67
N LEU A 82 0.96 9.58 -12.15
CA LEU A 82 1.83 10.51 -11.42
C LEU A 82 1.20 11.02 -10.10
N SER A 83 -0.10 11.29 -10.09
CA SER A 83 -0.78 11.84 -8.91
C SER A 83 -0.78 10.88 -7.71
N SER A 84 -1.06 9.60 -7.94
CA SER A 84 -1.00 8.57 -6.91
C SER A 84 0.43 8.32 -6.44
N ALA A 85 1.40 8.30 -7.36
CA ALA A 85 2.81 8.15 -7.03
C ALA A 85 3.35 9.31 -6.17
N ILE A 86 2.94 10.57 -6.45
CA ILE A 86 3.33 11.74 -5.65
C ILE A 86 2.75 11.67 -4.23
N GLY A 87 1.52 11.18 -4.06
CA GLY A 87 0.89 11.02 -2.74
C GLY A 87 1.63 10.03 -1.83
N ALA A 88 2.26 9.01 -2.40
CA ALA A 88 3.02 8.02 -1.64
C ALA A 88 4.27 8.60 -0.94
N LEU A 89 4.89 9.64 -1.51
CA LEU A 89 6.15 10.19 -0.98
C LEU A 89 5.99 10.84 0.41
N PRO A 90 5.06 11.79 0.63
CA PRO A 90 4.87 12.38 1.96
C PRO A 90 4.35 11.38 2.98
N LEU A 91 3.60 10.36 2.55
CA LEU A 91 3.14 9.27 3.41
C LEU A 91 4.33 8.44 3.91
N ALA A 92 5.20 8.00 3.00
CA ALA A 92 6.38 7.21 3.35
C ALA A 92 7.33 7.99 4.29
N ASP A 93 7.55 9.28 4.04
CA ASP A 93 8.37 10.14 4.89
C ASP A 93 7.81 10.21 6.33
N VAL A 94 6.50 10.39 6.50
CA VAL A 94 5.85 10.37 7.81
C VAL A 94 6.02 9.01 8.47
N PHE A 95 5.69 7.93 7.75
CA PHE A 95 5.76 6.56 8.28
C PHE A 95 7.16 6.22 8.80
N TYR A 96 8.19 6.38 8.00
CA TYR A 96 9.55 6.02 8.38
C TYR A 96 10.07 6.88 9.54
N ARG A 97 9.94 8.20 9.46
CA ARG A 97 10.45 9.09 10.51
C ARG A 97 9.78 8.91 11.85
N MET A 98 8.47 8.66 11.87
CA MET A 98 7.75 8.45 13.11
C MET A 98 8.02 7.06 13.70
N THR A 99 8.09 6.01 12.85
CA THR A 99 8.49 4.67 13.29
C THR A 99 9.90 4.67 13.91
N GLU A 100 10.87 5.28 13.23
CA GLU A 100 12.26 5.40 13.74
C GLU A 100 12.36 6.15 15.08
N ARG A 101 11.42 7.06 15.34
CA ARG A 101 11.33 7.79 16.62
C ARG A 101 10.53 7.07 17.68
N GLY A 102 9.95 5.91 17.36
CA GLY A 102 9.18 5.11 18.31
C GLY A 102 7.78 5.60 18.62
N HIS A 103 7.17 6.37 17.70
CA HIS A 103 5.77 6.74 17.83
C HIS A 103 4.86 5.50 17.68
N ALA A 104 3.71 5.51 18.36
CA ALA A 104 2.69 4.50 18.23
C ALA A 104 2.08 4.52 16.82
N LEU A 105 1.68 3.36 16.30
CA LEU A 105 1.09 3.26 14.96
C LEU A 105 -0.16 4.14 14.81
N GLN A 106 -0.95 4.30 15.85
CA GLN A 106 -2.12 5.21 15.88
C GLN A 106 -1.74 6.66 15.56
N ASP A 107 -0.67 7.17 16.18
CA ASP A 107 -0.19 8.53 15.95
C ASP A 107 0.34 8.71 14.52
N ILE A 108 1.00 7.67 13.99
CA ILE A 108 1.49 7.63 12.61
C ILE A 108 0.31 7.73 11.63
N LEU A 109 -0.75 6.94 11.83
CA LEU A 109 -1.95 6.97 11.01
C LEU A 109 -2.67 8.32 11.04
N GLN A 110 -2.76 8.95 12.23
CA GLN A 110 -3.33 10.28 12.37
C GLN A 110 -2.53 11.32 11.59
N GLU A 111 -1.20 11.30 11.72
CA GLU A 111 -0.34 12.25 11.01
C GLU A 111 -0.36 12.02 9.50
N ILE A 112 -0.39 10.77 9.03
CA ILE A 112 -0.56 10.44 7.61
C ILE A 112 -1.89 10.99 7.10
N ASN A 113 -3.02 10.70 7.79
CA ASN A 113 -4.32 11.22 7.40
C ASN A 113 -4.34 12.75 7.32
N ARG A 114 -3.80 13.43 8.35
CA ARG A 114 -3.67 14.88 8.39
C ARG A 114 -2.85 15.40 7.21
N LYS A 115 -1.72 14.77 6.92
CA LYS A 115 -0.82 15.15 5.82
C LYS A 115 -1.51 15.01 4.47
N LEU A 116 -2.16 13.87 4.22
CA LEU A 116 -2.89 13.63 2.97
C LEU A 116 -4.02 14.62 2.78
N ASN A 117 -4.81 14.87 3.82
CA ASN A 117 -5.92 15.82 3.77
C ASN A 117 -5.47 17.26 3.39
N HIS A 118 -4.26 17.66 3.81
CA HIS A 118 -3.70 18.98 3.50
C HIS A 118 -3.00 19.07 2.14
N THR A 119 -2.44 17.95 1.65
CA THR A 119 -1.56 17.98 0.47
C THR A 119 -2.19 17.42 -0.78
N MET A 120 -3.19 16.54 -0.64
CA MET A 120 -3.80 15.87 -1.78
C MET A 120 -5.03 16.65 -2.29
N PRO A 121 -5.23 16.72 -3.60
CA PRO A 121 -6.46 17.21 -4.18
C PRO A 121 -7.68 16.43 -3.72
N VAL A 122 -8.84 17.09 -3.66
CA VAL A 122 -10.12 16.45 -3.34
C VAL A 122 -10.38 15.25 -4.27
N GLY A 123 -10.72 14.11 -3.68
CA GLY A 123 -10.96 12.85 -4.41
C GLY A 123 -9.74 11.95 -4.54
N LEU A 124 -8.55 12.39 -4.10
CA LEU A 124 -7.38 11.53 -3.96
C LEU A 124 -7.21 11.12 -2.50
N PHE A 125 -7.25 9.83 -2.24
CA PHE A 125 -7.12 9.23 -0.92
C PHE A 125 -6.35 7.91 -1.00
N CYS A 126 -5.98 7.35 0.14
CA CYS A 126 -5.25 6.10 0.22
C CYS A 126 -6.06 5.09 1.03
N ALA A 127 -6.56 4.04 0.36
CA ALA A 127 -7.01 2.85 1.06
C ALA A 127 -5.80 2.17 1.69
N ALA A 128 -5.89 1.74 2.95
CA ALA A 128 -4.71 1.23 3.63
C ALA A 128 -5.05 0.19 4.70
N SER A 129 -4.11 -0.74 4.91
CA SER A 129 -4.04 -1.59 6.09
C SER A 129 -2.71 -1.38 6.78
N ALA A 130 -2.73 -1.23 8.09
CA ALA A 130 -1.54 -1.05 8.89
C ALA A 130 -1.55 -2.02 10.08
N ILE A 131 -0.40 -2.62 10.36
CA ILE A 131 -0.23 -3.54 11.48
C ILE A 131 0.98 -3.16 12.33
N GLU A 132 0.85 -3.36 13.62
CA GLU A 132 1.96 -3.33 14.57
C GLU A 132 2.09 -4.73 15.20
N ILE A 133 3.29 -5.29 15.16
CA ILE A 133 3.59 -6.57 15.79
C ILE A 133 4.55 -6.34 16.95
N ASP A 134 4.13 -6.78 18.15
CA ASP A 134 4.98 -6.88 19.34
C ASP A 134 5.47 -8.33 19.47
N PRO A 135 6.72 -8.63 19.08
CA PRO A 135 7.24 -9.99 19.14
C PRO A 135 7.50 -10.48 20.57
N VAL A 136 7.63 -9.57 21.52
CA VAL A 136 7.89 -9.90 22.94
C VAL A 136 6.60 -10.31 23.63
N ARG A 137 5.50 -9.58 23.34
CA ARG A 137 4.19 -9.88 23.91
C ARG A 137 3.39 -10.86 23.08
N CYS A 138 3.89 -11.26 21.90
CA CYS A 138 3.16 -12.08 20.93
C CYS A 138 1.80 -11.48 20.58
N ARG A 139 1.77 -10.19 20.24
CA ARG A 139 0.54 -9.45 19.93
C ARG A 139 0.64 -8.76 18.59
N ILE A 140 -0.50 -8.65 17.93
CA ILE A 140 -0.70 -7.84 16.73
C ILE A 140 -1.79 -6.82 17.00
N SER A 141 -1.57 -5.60 16.51
CA SER A 141 -2.58 -4.54 16.43
C SER A 141 -2.84 -4.23 14.97
N VAL A 142 -4.10 -4.17 14.56
CA VAL A 142 -4.53 -4.05 13.16
C VAL A 142 -5.42 -2.83 12.99
N TRP A 143 -5.18 -2.07 11.93
CA TRP A 143 -6.05 -1.02 11.39
C TRP A 143 -6.30 -1.30 9.91
N ASN A 144 -7.55 -1.23 9.46
CA ASN A 144 -7.92 -1.39 8.06
C ASN A 144 -8.94 -0.31 7.66
N GLY A 145 -8.57 0.48 6.65
CA GLY A 145 -9.38 1.56 6.09
C GLY A 145 -9.43 1.51 4.57
N GLY A 146 -10.43 0.82 4.03
CA GLY A 146 -10.72 0.78 2.60
C GLY A 146 -10.11 -0.40 1.82
N LEU A 147 -9.21 -1.19 2.39
CA LEU A 147 -8.65 -2.38 1.74
C LEU A 147 -9.46 -3.66 2.03
N PRO A 148 -9.27 -4.74 1.26
CA PRO A 148 -9.78 -6.06 1.58
C PRO A 148 -9.38 -6.51 2.99
N PRO A 149 -10.04 -7.54 3.55
CA PRO A 149 -9.75 -8.00 4.90
C PRO A 149 -8.29 -8.41 5.08
N VAL A 150 -7.67 -7.99 6.19
CA VAL A 150 -6.40 -8.55 6.65
C VAL A 150 -6.68 -9.95 7.17
N LEU A 151 -5.88 -10.93 6.78
CA LEU A 151 -6.05 -12.33 7.17
C LEU A 151 -4.93 -12.76 8.10
N MET A 152 -5.29 -13.46 9.18
CA MET A 152 -4.38 -14.27 9.98
C MET A 152 -4.59 -15.72 9.62
N VAL A 153 -3.54 -16.38 9.17
CA VAL A 153 -3.57 -17.74 8.65
C VAL A 153 -2.60 -18.61 9.43
N ASN A 154 -3.03 -19.81 9.78
CA ASN A 154 -2.18 -20.81 10.41
C ASN A 154 -2.24 -22.11 9.60
N ALA A 155 -1.09 -22.75 9.37
CA ALA A 155 -1.01 -23.95 8.54
C ALA A 155 -1.88 -25.12 9.04
N SER A 156 -2.21 -25.14 10.35
CA SER A 156 -3.01 -26.24 10.97
C SER A 156 -4.52 -26.02 10.91
N VAL A 157 -4.99 -24.76 10.81
CA VAL A 157 -6.42 -24.41 10.88
C VAL A 157 -6.91 -23.59 9.69
N GLY A 158 -6.04 -23.14 8.79
CA GLY A 158 -6.38 -22.23 7.70
C GLY A 158 -6.54 -20.78 8.18
N VAL A 159 -7.55 -20.06 7.68
CA VAL A 159 -7.85 -18.68 8.12
C VAL A 159 -8.39 -18.73 9.55
N ARG A 160 -7.60 -18.19 10.48
CA ARG A 160 -7.90 -18.14 11.90
C ARG A 160 -8.69 -16.89 12.30
N LEU A 161 -8.32 -15.76 11.74
CA LEU A 161 -8.98 -14.46 11.95
C LEU A 161 -8.97 -13.64 10.65
N GLN A 162 -9.92 -12.74 10.55
CA GLN A 162 -9.95 -11.73 9.48
C GLN A 162 -10.46 -10.40 10.02
N TRP A 163 -9.82 -9.31 9.61
CA TRP A 163 -10.18 -7.94 9.96
C TRP A 163 -10.68 -7.21 8.72
N ALA A 164 -12.00 -7.07 8.63
CA ALA A 164 -12.62 -6.29 7.57
C ALA A 164 -12.26 -4.79 7.70
N SER A 165 -12.41 -4.05 6.62
CA SER A 165 -12.29 -2.59 6.67
C SER A 165 -13.37 -1.99 7.56
N GLN A 166 -12.96 -1.31 8.63
CA GLN A 166 -13.86 -0.64 9.59
C GLN A 166 -13.70 0.88 9.55
N HIS A 167 -12.69 1.36 8.86
CA HIS A 167 -12.36 2.78 8.76
C HIS A 167 -12.47 3.27 7.32
N PRO A 168 -12.81 4.53 7.09
CA PRO A 168 -12.63 5.16 5.78
C PRO A 168 -11.15 5.21 5.40
N PRO A 169 -10.84 5.27 4.09
CA PRO A 169 -9.48 5.47 3.62
C PRO A 169 -8.82 6.73 4.19
N LEU A 170 -7.49 6.74 4.26
CA LEU A 170 -6.70 7.89 4.70
C LEU A 170 -6.83 9.06 3.73
N GLY A 171 -7.01 10.26 4.26
CA GLY A 171 -7.20 11.49 3.50
C GLY A 171 -8.66 11.81 3.17
N VAL A 172 -9.63 10.94 3.52
CA VAL A 172 -11.07 11.18 3.30
C VAL A 172 -11.67 12.04 4.42
N LEU A 173 -11.39 11.68 5.68
CA LEU A 173 -11.95 12.38 6.83
C LEU A 173 -11.01 13.47 7.34
N GLY A 174 -11.62 14.58 7.80
CA GLY A 174 -10.92 15.63 8.51
C GLY A 174 -10.34 15.13 9.85
N GLU A 175 -9.37 15.88 10.39
CA GLU A 175 -8.63 15.52 11.60
C GLU A 175 -9.52 15.20 12.81
N ARG A 176 -10.69 15.91 12.95
CA ARG A 176 -11.60 15.71 14.08
C ARG A 176 -12.50 14.48 13.96
N GLU A 177 -12.66 13.97 12.75
CA GLU A 177 -13.58 12.86 12.43
C GLU A 177 -12.80 11.56 12.20
N PHE A 178 -11.48 11.65 11.97
CA PHE A 178 -10.63 10.51 11.75
C PHE A 178 -10.27 9.82 13.08
N HIS A 179 -10.49 8.51 13.13
CA HIS A 179 -10.14 7.66 14.26
C HIS A 179 -9.17 6.57 13.81
N SER A 180 -8.06 6.45 14.52
CA SER A 180 -6.99 5.47 14.25
C SER A 180 -7.00 4.31 15.25
N ASN A 181 -8.18 3.93 15.76
CA ASN A 181 -8.28 2.83 16.72
C ASN A 181 -7.80 1.52 16.11
N LEU A 182 -6.91 0.82 16.83
CA LEU A 182 -6.39 -0.47 16.46
C LEU A 182 -7.18 -1.58 17.17
N GLU A 183 -7.36 -2.70 16.49
CA GLU A 183 -7.83 -3.93 17.10
C GLU A 183 -6.64 -4.80 17.50
N GLU A 184 -6.60 -5.26 18.75
CA GLU A 184 -5.47 -6.05 19.29
C GLU A 184 -5.84 -7.52 19.45
N TYR A 185 -4.90 -8.40 19.06
CA TYR A 185 -5.07 -9.85 19.17
C TYR A 185 -3.74 -10.53 19.52
N ASP A 186 -3.84 -11.72 20.11
CA ASP A 186 -2.68 -12.57 20.38
C ASP A 186 -2.30 -13.36 19.11
N ILE A 187 -1.00 -13.45 18.85
CA ILE A 187 -0.43 -14.26 17.78
C ILE A 187 0.23 -15.51 18.35
N GLU A 188 0.14 -16.61 17.62
CA GLU A 188 0.73 -17.90 17.97
C GLU A 188 1.85 -18.28 17.01
N ALA A 189 2.70 -19.20 17.44
CA ALA A 189 3.74 -19.71 16.57
C ALA A 189 3.14 -20.36 15.31
N GLY A 190 3.64 -19.98 14.12
CA GLY A 190 3.15 -20.44 12.84
C GLY A 190 2.04 -19.59 12.23
N ASP A 191 1.54 -18.57 12.94
CA ASP A 191 0.63 -17.60 12.34
C ASP A 191 1.35 -16.76 11.28
N ARG A 192 0.65 -16.51 10.18
CA ARG A 192 1.07 -15.64 9.08
C ARG A 192 0.01 -14.59 8.89
N ILE A 193 0.45 -13.35 8.68
CA ILE A 193 -0.46 -12.23 8.41
C ILE A 193 -0.37 -11.89 6.94
N MET A 194 -1.52 -11.82 6.27
CA MET A 194 -1.62 -11.47 4.86
C MET A 194 -2.41 -10.17 4.69
N LEU A 195 -1.77 -9.20 4.02
CA LEU A 195 -2.38 -7.97 3.57
C LEU A 195 -2.35 -7.96 2.04
N TYR A 196 -3.41 -7.50 1.41
CA TYR A 196 -3.48 -7.42 -0.05
C TYR A 196 -4.41 -6.29 -0.49
N THR A 197 -4.17 -5.76 -1.70
CA THR A 197 -5.03 -4.78 -2.34
C THR A 197 -6.10 -5.46 -3.19
N ASP A 198 -7.11 -4.71 -3.65
CA ASP A 198 -8.16 -5.21 -4.54
C ASP A 198 -7.61 -5.71 -5.87
N GLY A 199 -6.44 -5.23 -6.31
CA GLY A 199 -5.74 -5.75 -7.49
C GLY A 199 -5.55 -7.27 -7.48
N VAL A 200 -5.46 -7.92 -6.30
CA VAL A 200 -5.39 -9.38 -6.21
C VAL A 200 -6.73 -10.02 -6.57
N ILE A 201 -7.82 -9.54 -5.98
CA ILE A 201 -9.16 -10.11 -6.21
C ILE A 201 -9.73 -9.74 -7.58
N GLU A 202 -9.33 -8.59 -8.13
CA GLU A 202 -9.74 -8.10 -9.45
C GLU A 202 -8.88 -8.63 -10.60
N ALA A 203 -7.78 -9.32 -10.30
CA ALA A 203 -6.95 -9.97 -11.31
C ALA A 203 -7.80 -10.89 -12.20
N ARG A 204 -7.57 -10.81 -13.51
CA ARG A 204 -8.36 -11.55 -14.51
C ARG A 204 -7.53 -12.65 -15.17
N SER A 205 -8.17 -13.80 -15.34
CA SER A 205 -7.63 -14.87 -16.19
C SER A 205 -7.64 -14.44 -17.68
N PRO A 206 -6.94 -15.16 -18.56
CA PRO A 206 -7.05 -14.92 -20.00
C PRO A 206 -8.48 -15.03 -20.55
N SER A 207 -9.38 -15.75 -19.86
CA SER A 207 -10.81 -15.83 -20.19
C SER A 207 -11.64 -14.68 -19.65
N GLY A 208 -11.03 -13.74 -18.88
CA GLY A 208 -11.69 -12.58 -18.28
C GLY A 208 -12.34 -12.82 -16.92
N GLU A 209 -12.23 -14.03 -16.37
CA GLU A 209 -12.78 -14.38 -15.05
C GLU A 209 -11.93 -13.75 -13.94
N LEU A 210 -12.58 -13.13 -12.93
CA LEU A 210 -11.92 -12.56 -11.77
C LEU A 210 -11.30 -13.65 -10.88
N PHE A 211 -10.19 -13.36 -10.24
CA PHE A 211 -9.60 -14.24 -9.22
C PHE A 211 -10.54 -14.40 -8.03
N GLY A 212 -11.00 -13.31 -7.45
CA GLY A 212 -12.02 -13.27 -6.41
C GLY A 212 -11.52 -13.66 -5.01
N GLU A 213 -12.26 -13.26 -4.00
CA GLU A 213 -11.92 -13.54 -2.59
C GLU A 213 -11.87 -15.03 -2.24
N ALA A 214 -12.79 -15.84 -2.80
CA ALA A 214 -12.82 -17.27 -2.55
C ALA A 214 -11.50 -17.97 -2.88
N ARG A 215 -10.90 -17.62 -4.03
CA ARG A 215 -9.60 -18.18 -4.41
C ARG A 215 -8.45 -17.66 -3.55
N VAL A 216 -8.53 -16.42 -3.02
CA VAL A 216 -7.56 -15.94 -2.03
C VAL A 216 -7.60 -16.84 -0.80
N HIS A 217 -8.80 -17.12 -0.26
CA HIS A 217 -8.97 -18.01 0.89
C HIS A 217 -8.47 -19.43 0.61
N ASP A 218 -8.76 -19.99 -0.57
CA ASP A 218 -8.27 -21.33 -0.96
C ASP A 218 -6.74 -21.39 -1.03
N CYS A 219 -6.10 -20.34 -1.58
CA CYS A 219 -4.64 -20.28 -1.70
C CYS A 219 -3.93 -20.18 -0.36
N VAL A 220 -4.49 -19.47 0.62
CA VAL A 220 -3.86 -19.30 1.93
C VAL A 220 -4.08 -20.48 2.88
N GLN A 221 -4.97 -21.42 2.54
CA GLN A 221 -5.22 -22.66 3.29
C GLN A 221 -4.29 -23.81 2.87
N GLN A 222 -3.54 -23.66 1.78
CA GLN A 222 -2.56 -24.65 1.29
C GLN A 222 -1.16 -24.38 1.88
#